data_707c70d4397b4f60e315cd28a18a063b
#
_entry.id   707c70d4397b4f60e315cd28a18a063b
#
_cell.length_a   1.000
_cell.length_b   1.000
_cell.length_c   1.000
_cell.angle_alpha   90.00
_cell.angle_beta   90.00
_cell.angle_gamma   90.00
#
_symmetry.space_group_name_H-M   'P 1'
#
loop_
_entity.id
_entity.type
_entity.pdbx_description
1 polymer ?
#
loop_
_entity_poly.entity_id
_entity_poly.type
_entity_poly.pdbx_seq_one_letter_code
_entity_poly.pdbx_strand_id
1 'polypeptide(L)' 'MEVTKVSQITDDLKKYTYGGKDSDYITLTEWANGEGYDIDINGKLISLSNDELGAINYLTLVMRFENKNNG' A
#
# COMPACT_ATOMS: atom_id res chain seq x y z
N MET A 1 -8.74 -29.10 -3.49
CA MET A 1 -8.67 -28.06 -2.43
C MET A 1 -8.85 -26.69 -3.06
N GLU A 2 -9.79 -25.95 -2.56
CA GLU A 2 -10.00 -24.60 -3.05
C GLU A 2 -9.10 -23.61 -2.34
N VAL A 3 -8.47 -22.74 -3.11
CA VAL A 3 -7.73 -21.62 -2.56
C VAL A 3 -8.63 -20.40 -2.61
N THR A 4 -9.00 -19.91 -1.45
CA THR A 4 -9.82 -18.69 -1.37
C THR A 4 -8.96 -17.48 -1.68
N LYS A 5 -9.33 -16.74 -2.71
CA LYS A 5 -8.63 -15.52 -3.05
C LYS A 5 -8.91 -14.45 -1.99
N VAL A 6 -7.87 -13.84 -1.48
CA VAL A 6 -8.00 -12.72 -0.55
C VAL A 6 -8.00 -11.44 -1.36
N SER A 7 -9.12 -10.74 -1.37
CA SER A 7 -9.25 -9.49 -2.12
C SER A 7 -9.19 -8.24 -1.25
N GLN A 8 -9.16 -8.41 0.06
CA GLN A 8 -9.08 -7.28 0.98
C GLN A 8 -8.27 -7.66 2.21
N ILE A 9 -7.39 -6.77 2.62
CA ILE A 9 -6.56 -6.95 3.81
C ILE A 9 -6.60 -5.66 4.63
N THR A 10 -6.83 -5.79 5.93
CA THR A 10 -6.71 -4.68 6.87
C THR A 10 -5.65 -5.02 7.89
N ASP A 11 -4.76 -4.09 8.16
CA ASP A 11 -3.70 -4.28 9.14
C ASP A 11 -3.45 -2.99 9.93
N ASP A 12 -2.72 -3.13 11.02
CA ASP A 12 -2.33 -1.98 11.84
C ASP A 12 -1.20 -1.24 11.15
N LEU A 13 -1.43 0.02 10.84
CA LEU A 13 -0.41 0.84 10.18
C LEU A 13 0.82 1.01 11.08
N LYS A 14 0.62 0.99 12.38
CA LYS A 14 1.69 1.13 13.36
C LYS A 14 2.83 0.13 13.16
N LYS A 15 2.53 -1.06 12.63
CA LYS A 15 3.55 -2.08 12.35
C LYS A 15 4.62 -1.61 11.36
N TYR A 16 4.29 -0.64 10.54
CA TYR A 16 5.13 -0.21 9.41
C TYR A 16 5.65 1.21 9.56
N THR A 17 5.34 1.88 10.68
CA THR A 17 5.69 3.28 10.86
C THR A 17 6.35 3.51 12.21
N TYR A 18 7.14 4.58 12.28
CA TYR A 18 7.64 5.08 13.56
C TYR A 18 6.63 6.08 14.11
N GLY A 19 6.32 5.99 15.38
CA GLY A 19 5.42 6.92 16.03
C GLY A 19 3.95 6.80 15.63
N GLY A 20 3.58 5.68 15.04
CA GLY A 20 2.18 5.42 14.71
C GLY A 20 1.34 5.26 15.97
N LYS A 21 0.04 5.50 15.84
CA LYS A 21 -0.91 5.37 16.93
C LYS A 21 -1.60 4.00 16.85
N ASP A 22 -2.08 3.52 17.98
CA ASP A 22 -2.75 2.21 18.03
C ASP A 22 -3.98 2.13 17.15
N SER A 23 -4.62 3.27 16.89
CA SER A 23 -5.82 3.33 16.05
C SER A 23 -5.53 3.47 14.57
N ASP A 24 -4.26 3.66 14.18
CA ASP A 24 -3.90 3.81 12.78
C ASP A 24 -4.06 2.48 12.04
N TYR A 25 -4.66 2.55 10.85
CA TYR A 25 -4.92 1.35 10.07
C TYR A 25 -4.70 1.60 8.59
N ILE A 26 -4.53 0.51 7.86
CA ILE A 26 -4.49 0.51 6.40
C ILE A 26 -5.35 -0.65 5.89
N THR A 27 -6.18 -0.37 4.92
CA THR A 27 -6.98 -1.39 4.24
C THR A 27 -6.65 -1.35 2.75
N LEU A 28 -6.33 -2.49 2.21
CA LEU A 28 -6.04 -2.64 0.78
C LEU A 28 -7.12 -3.54 0.19
N THR A 29 -7.81 -3.04 -0.82
CA THR A 29 -8.87 -3.80 -1.49
C THR A 29 -8.54 -3.91 -2.97
N GLU A 30 -8.42 -5.12 -3.48
CA GLU A 30 -8.18 -5.35 -4.90
C GLU A 30 -9.48 -5.15 -5.68
N TRP A 31 -9.41 -4.45 -6.82
CA TRP A 31 -10.57 -4.28 -7.68
C TRP A 31 -11.04 -5.64 -8.22
N ALA A 32 -12.34 -5.76 -8.47
CA ALA A 32 -12.91 -7.00 -8.94
C ALA A 32 -12.31 -7.48 -10.26
N ASN A 33 -11.88 -6.55 -11.12
CA ASN A 33 -11.26 -6.90 -12.40
C ASN A 33 -9.76 -7.19 -12.27
N GLY A 34 -9.17 -7.03 -11.08
CA GLY A 34 -7.77 -7.31 -10.85
C GLY A 34 -6.81 -6.26 -11.40
N GLU A 35 -7.30 -5.09 -11.81
CA GLU A 35 -6.47 -4.07 -12.47
C GLU A 35 -6.02 -2.96 -11.55
N GLY A 36 -6.38 -3.00 -10.29
CA GLY A 36 -5.96 -1.97 -9.35
C GLY A 36 -6.45 -2.23 -7.94
N TYR A 37 -6.27 -1.23 -7.09
CA TYR A 37 -6.55 -1.32 -5.67
C TYR A 37 -7.16 -0.04 -5.13
N ASP A 38 -8.02 -0.20 -4.14
CA ASP A 38 -8.45 0.89 -3.28
C ASP A 38 -7.65 0.80 -1.98
N ILE A 39 -7.05 1.90 -1.58
CA ILE A 39 -6.21 1.97 -0.39
C ILE A 39 -6.83 2.96 0.58
N ASP A 40 -7.15 2.49 1.78
CA ASP A 40 -7.71 3.33 2.83
C ASP A 40 -6.69 3.43 3.97
N ILE A 41 -6.21 4.63 4.22
CA ILE A 41 -5.28 4.91 5.31
C ILE A 41 -5.94 5.92 6.24
N ASN A 42 -6.36 5.46 7.41
CA ASN A 42 -6.99 6.32 8.43
C ASN A 42 -8.17 7.13 7.88
N GLY A 43 -8.97 6.51 7.00
CA GLY A 43 -10.13 7.15 6.41
C GLY A 43 -9.85 7.92 5.12
N LYS A 44 -8.61 7.96 4.68
CA LYS A 44 -8.26 8.59 3.40
C LYS A 44 -8.23 7.52 2.32
N LEU A 45 -9.13 7.62 1.38
CA LEU A 45 -9.27 6.62 0.31
C LEU A 45 -8.57 7.10 -0.96
N ILE A 46 -7.73 6.24 -1.50
CA ILE A 46 -7.02 6.46 -2.76
C ILE A 46 -7.23 5.23 -3.64
N SER A 47 -7.55 5.45 -4.91
CA SER A 47 -7.70 4.35 -5.87
C SER A 47 -6.58 4.45 -6.90
N LEU A 48 -5.84 3.36 -7.08
CA LEU A 48 -4.69 3.31 -7.99
C LEU A 48 -4.74 2.05 -8.83
N SER A 49 -4.43 2.20 -10.11
CA SER A 49 -4.26 1.04 -10.99
C SER A 49 -2.94 0.33 -10.67
N ASN A 50 -2.79 -0.89 -11.19
CA ASN A 50 -1.54 -1.64 -11.04
C ASN A 50 -0.36 -0.86 -11.61
N ASP A 51 -0.54 -0.19 -12.74
CA ASP A 51 0.50 0.60 -13.36
C ASP A 51 0.91 1.78 -12.48
N GLU A 52 -0.08 2.44 -11.88
CA GLU A 52 0.19 3.56 -10.98
C GLU A 52 0.92 3.11 -9.73
N LEU A 53 0.51 1.99 -9.15
CA LEU A 53 1.20 1.43 -7.99
C LEU A 53 2.62 1.02 -8.34
N GLY A 54 2.81 0.41 -9.51
CA GLY A 54 4.13 0.04 -10.00
C GLY A 54 5.04 1.26 -10.15
N ALA A 55 4.50 2.35 -10.69
CA ALA A 55 5.24 3.59 -10.83
C ALA A 55 5.65 4.17 -9.47
N ILE A 56 4.73 4.21 -8.52
CA ILE A 56 5.02 4.70 -7.17
C ILE A 56 6.10 3.84 -6.51
N ASN A 57 5.97 2.54 -6.62
CA ASN A 57 6.95 1.61 -6.06
C ASN A 57 8.34 1.84 -6.65
N TYR A 58 8.41 1.98 -7.97
CA TYR A 58 9.69 2.24 -8.65
C TYR A 58 10.28 3.58 -8.21
N LEU A 59 9.48 4.63 -8.22
CA LEU A 59 9.94 5.96 -7.87
C LEU A 59 10.40 6.06 -6.42
N THR A 60 9.72 5.38 -5.50
CA THR A 60 10.15 5.36 -4.10
C THR A 60 11.48 4.65 -3.94
N LEU A 61 11.71 3.58 -4.71
CA LEU A 61 12.99 2.88 -4.69
C LEU A 61 14.12 3.76 -5.22
N VAL A 62 13.86 4.47 -6.32
CA VAL A 62 14.84 5.41 -6.90
C VAL A 62 15.18 6.51 -5.88
N MET A 63 14.17 7.05 -5.24
CA MET A 63 14.35 8.11 -4.26
C MET A 63 15.19 7.65 -3.08
N ARG A 64 14.93 6.45 -2.57
CA ARG A 64 15.71 5.86 -1.49
C ARG A 64 17.16 5.64 -1.89
N PHE A 65 17.37 5.17 -3.10
CA PHE A 65 18.70 4.92 -3.63
C PHE A 65 19.49 6.22 -3.73
N GLU A 66 18.88 7.27 -4.29
CA GLU A 66 19.52 8.57 -4.43
C GLU A 66 19.85 9.18 -3.07
N ASN A 67 18.92 9.11 -2.13
CA ASN A 67 19.14 9.65 -0.80
C ASN A 67 20.25 8.92 -0.07
N LYS A 68 20.35 7.62 -0.25
CA LYS A 68 21.39 6.81 0.38
C LYS A 68 22.76 7.16 -0.18
N ASN A 69 22.84 7.40 -1.48
CA ASN A 69 24.11 7.74 -2.13
C ASN A 69 24.56 9.17 -1.85
N ASN A 70 23.62 10.07 -1.59
CA ASN A 70 23.92 11.48 -1.33
C ASN A 70 24.10 11.79 0.15
N GLY A 71 23.72 10.88 0.97
CA GLY A 71 23.76 11.08 2.40
C GLY A 71 24.88 10.34 3.07
#